data_34d3798636aa340a88e7d409df2eadfb
#
_entry.id   34d3798636aa340a88e7d409df2eadfb
#
_cell.length_a   1.000
_cell.length_b   1.000
_cell.length_c   1.000
_cell.angle_alpha   90.00
_cell.angle_beta   90.00
_cell.angle_gamma   90.00
#
_symmetry.space_group_name_H-M   'P 1'
#
loop_
_entity.id
_entity.type
_entity.pdbx_description
1 polymer ?
#
loop_
_entity_poly.entity_id
_entity_poly.type
_entity_poly.pdbx_seq_one_letter_code
_entity_poly.pdbx_strand_id
1 'polypeptide(L)'
;MKPIRKLLLIPGMISILGSAGNILQAKEGGGEKSNKSANQPNVIFFAMDDLNDWVSPLGYRQAKTPNMDRLAKRGVVFTYAQSPGVFCAPSRAAIMTGLNASTTGCYGEDPFQYDHPDLVTLQMAFKQGGYNTYGAGKIYHHRSGFLDQRGWDKYFSRSQEEKDMGWEMNSYYMKDAPRPNPFPYSPYYTKPGRKGDGSALHLEWGPIANDKEDDMVDAIRTNWACSVLQKKHDKPFFLALGLYSPHYPNYAPQKYFDMYNLDSIKLPPYKADDLNDLPEGIRKKMVNRSKQHKELEELGILKDAVRGYLASISFADAMLGRVLDALDTSPDKDNTIIVFWSDQGFHHGEKMHWGKHTLWQRTSHVPFIWAGKGIPKNAKVNTSVSLIDMYPTFIELCNLPKVNNLEGVSLVSALKKPSGSKDRNVFLPSNEKGSYAIINTNWRYIRYFDGGEELYNVKKDPNEWCNLAADEKYRPVMQEMKKSAPKVFAPEVTSKNELKLVVEGDSFHWERKKK
;
A
#
# COMPACT_ATOMS: atom_id res chain seq x y z
N MET A 1 34.43 -47.86 38.93
CA MET A 1 35.89 -48.16 39.06
C MET A 1 36.61 -47.39 37.97
N LYS A 2 37.63 -46.66 38.41
CA LYS A 2 38.59 -45.83 37.67
C LYS A 2 39.42 -46.67 36.68
N PRO A 3 40.28 -46.12 35.77
CA PRO A 3 40.95 -44.82 35.92
C PRO A 3 41.18 -43.97 34.63
N ILE A 4 41.45 -42.73 34.89
CA ILE A 4 42.24 -41.65 34.32
C ILE A 4 43.59 -42.12 33.69
N ARG A 5 43.97 -41.52 32.56
CA ARG A 5 45.38 -41.25 32.22
C ARG A 5 45.60 -39.88 31.63
N LYS A 6 46.32 -39.04 32.33
CA LYS A 6 47.07 -37.85 31.90
C LYS A 6 48.38 -38.30 31.21
N LEU A 7 48.87 -37.50 30.27
CA LEU A 7 50.31 -37.27 29.97
C LEU A 7 50.36 -36.09 28.95
N LEU A 8 50.96 -35.06 29.24
CA LEU A 8 52.30 -34.52 29.49
C LEU A 8 52.74 -33.63 28.27
N LEU A 9 53.02 -32.39 28.61
CA LEU A 9 53.72 -31.36 27.87
C LEU A 9 55.21 -31.71 27.63
N ILE A 10 55.78 -31.28 26.48
CA ILE A 10 57.20 -30.88 26.35
C ILE A 10 57.31 -29.73 25.35
N PRO A 11 58.07 -28.65 25.62
CA PRO A 11 58.32 -27.53 24.77
C PRO A 11 59.59 -27.65 23.92
N GLY A 12 59.57 -27.15 22.71
CA GLY A 12 60.76 -27.04 21.84
C GLY A 12 60.96 -25.59 21.37
N MET A 13 61.96 -24.97 21.97
CA MET A 13 62.55 -23.68 21.59
C MET A 13 63.50 -23.88 20.42
N ILE A 14 63.43 -23.13 19.34
CA ILE A 14 64.58 -22.82 18.48
C ILE A 14 64.46 -21.36 18.00
N SER A 15 65.58 -20.70 18.13
CA SER A 15 65.83 -19.26 18.01
C SER A 15 66.22 -18.82 16.60
N ILE A 16 65.81 -17.61 16.27
CA ILE A 16 66.55 -16.48 15.65
C ILE A 16 67.16 -16.69 14.24
N LEU A 17 66.72 -15.85 13.31
CA LEU A 17 67.60 -14.96 12.57
C LEU A 17 66.75 -13.83 11.91
N GLY A 18 67.16 -12.59 12.18
CA GLY A 18 66.53 -11.39 11.74
C GLY A 18 66.85 -11.02 10.28
N SER A 19 65.92 -10.30 9.68
CA SER A 19 66.25 -9.37 8.59
C SER A 19 65.36 -8.14 8.77
N ALA A 20 66.05 -7.01 8.91
CA ALA A 20 65.45 -5.67 8.92
C ALA A 20 64.80 -5.37 7.56
N GLY A 21 63.53 -5.03 7.59
CA GLY A 21 62.78 -4.60 6.38
C GLY A 21 61.76 -3.55 6.77
N ASN A 22 62.06 -2.32 6.43
CA ASN A 22 61.27 -1.10 6.38
C ASN A 22 59.82 -1.13 6.86
N ILE A 23 59.60 -0.47 7.98
CA ILE A 23 58.28 -0.03 8.43
C ILE A 23 57.88 1.12 7.53
N LEU A 24 57.07 0.86 6.52
CA LEU A 24 56.23 1.87 5.85
C LEU A 24 55.14 2.23 6.82
N GLN A 25 55.25 3.41 7.47
CA GLN A 25 54.13 4.09 8.11
C GLN A 25 53.04 4.31 7.09
N ALA A 26 51.97 3.50 7.14
CA ALA A 26 50.71 3.84 6.51
C ALA A 26 50.22 5.14 7.17
N LYS A 27 50.29 6.25 6.46
CA LYS A 27 49.53 7.44 6.78
C LYS A 27 48.09 7.02 6.94
N GLU A 28 47.54 7.20 8.13
CA GLU A 28 46.11 7.25 8.34
C GLU A 28 45.54 8.33 7.42
N GLY A 29 45.02 7.89 6.29
CA GLY A 29 44.19 8.71 5.43
C GLY A 29 42.98 9.14 6.28
N GLY A 30 42.99 10.41 6.68
CA GLY A 30 41.82 11.03 7.27
C GLY A 30 40.63 10.82 6.33
N GLY A 31 39.74 9.90 6.72
CA GLY A 31 38.48 9.70 6.04
C GLY A 31 37.76 11.02 6.01
N GLU A 32 37.64 11.63 4.85
CA GLU A 32 36.65 12.68 4.61
C GLU A 32 35.29 12.13 5.11
N LYS A 33 34.88 12.56 6.28
CA LYS A 33 33.50 12.46 6.71
C LYS A 33 32.71 13.25 5.66
N SER A 34 32.20 12.53 4.67
CA SER A 34 31.39 13.13 3.64
C SER A 34 30.23 13.86 4.32
N ASN A 35 30.21 15.16 4.17
CA ASN A 35 29.12 16.08 4.56
C ASN A 35 27.85 15.81 3.72
N LYS A 36 27.55 14.54 3.39
CA LYS A 36 26.43 14.11 2.54
C LYS A 36 25.09 14.22 3.26
N SER A 37 25.02 14.24 4.59
CA SER A 37 23.76 14.22 5.33
C SER A 37 22.99 15.56 5.28
N ALA A 38 23.67 16.69 5.08
CA ALA A 38 23.03 18.01 5.15
C ALA A 38 22.08 18.33 3.98
N ASN A 39 22.07 17.53 2.90
CA ASN A 39 21.28 17.81 1.70
C ASN A 39 20.21 16.74 1.39
N GLN A 40 20.16 15.63 2.14
CA GLN A 40 19.14 14.59 1.95
C GLN A 40 17.80 15.06 2.51
N PRO A 41 16.68 14.93 1.76
CA PRO A 41 15.36 15.31 2.27
C PRO A 41 14.85 14.30 3.29
N ASN A 42 14.12 14.75 4.28
CA ASN A 42 13.24 13.88 5.06
C ASN A 42 12.09 13.38 4.19
N VAL A 43 11.53 12.24 4.54
CA VAL A 43 10.41 11.65 3.80
C VAL A 43 9.28 11.29 4.74
N ILE A 44 8.07 11.76 4.41
CA ILE A 44 6.80 11.27 4.95
C ILE A 44 6.17 10.38 3.89
N PHE A 45 6.00 9.11 4.21
CA PHE A 45 5.42 8.08 3.35
C PHE A 45 4.03 7.73 3.88
N PHE A 46 3.00 8.43 3.34
CA PHE A 46 1.64 8.38 3.86
C PHE A 46 0.75 7.49 2.98
N ALA A 47 0.26 6.41 3.55
CA ALA A 47 -0.59 5.43 2.90
C ALA A 47 -2.01 5.42 3.44
N MET A 48 -3.00 5.24 2.56
CA MET A 48 -4.36 4.84 2.91
C MET A 48 -4.66 3.44 2.37
N ASP A 49 -5.64 2.77 2.96
CA ASP A 49 -6.00 1.40 2.61
C ASP A 49 -7.35 1.38 1.87
N ASP A 50 -7.42 0.69 0.72
CA ASP A 50 -8.63 0.55 -0.10
C ASP A 50 -9.20 1.89 -0.66
N LEU A 51 -8.42 2.97 -0.73
CA LEU A 51 -8.87 4.24 -1.28
C LEU A 51 -8.75 4.23 -2.80
N ASN A 52 -9.88 4.19 -3.49
CA ASN A 52 -9.95 4.35 -4.94
C ASN A 52 -9.80 5.83 -5.36
N ASP A 53 -10.02 6.13 -6.64
CA ASP A 53 -9.92 7.47 -7.22
C ASP A 53 -11.05 8.44 -6.80
N TRP A 54 -11.86 8.11 -5.79
CA TRP A 54 -12.92 8.97 -5.27
C TRP A 54 -12.38 10.08 -4.38
N VAL A 55 -11.51 10.90 -4.96
CA VAL A 55 -10.90 12.04 -4.28
C VAL A 55 -10.97 13.29 -5.14
N SER A 56 -11.08 14.45 -4.49
CA SER A 56 -11.20 15.74 -5.15
C SER A 56 -10.05 16.07 -6.12
N PRO A 57 -8.76 15.79 -5.80
CA PRO A 57 -7.64 16.01 -6.73
C PRO A 57 -7.76 15.26 -8.06
N LEU A 58 -8.45 14.10 -8.08
CA LEU A 58 -8.72 13.31 -9.28
C LEU A 58 -10.07 13.63 -9.94
N GLY A 59 -10.81 14.62 -9.40
CA GLY A 59 -12.05 15.12 -10.00
C GLY A 59 -13.34 14.58 -9.39
N TYR A 60 -13.28 13.66 -8.43
CA TYR A 60 -14.48 13.16 -7.77
C TYR A 60 -14.95 14.13 -6.67
N ARG A 61 -16.00 14.91 -7.00
CA ARG A 61 -16.47 16.04 -6.15
C ARG A 61 -17.38 15.63 -5.01
N GLN A 62 -17.90 14.42 -5.00
CA GLN A 62 -18.78 13.97 -3.92
C GLN A 62 -18.01 13.73 -2.63
N ALA A 63 -16.78 13.21 -2.69
CA ALA A 63 -15.92 13.06 -1.52
C ALA A 63 -15.40 14.42 -1.03
N LYS A 64 -15.45 14.65 0.28
CA LYS A 64 -14.95 15.85 0.95
C LYS A 64 -13.53 15.62 1.41
N THR A 65 -12.55 16.02 0.59
CA THR A 65 -11.11 15.76 0.79
C THR A 65 -10.27 17.05 0.73
N PRO A 66 -10.53 18.05 1.61
CA PRO A 66 -9.86 19.35 1.57
C PRO A 66 -8.36 19.28 1.83
N ASN A 67 -7.89 18.31 2.62
CA ASN A 67 -6.47 18.16 2.92
C ASN A 67 -5.70 17.47 1.79
N MET A 68 -6.32 16.55 1.06
CA MET A 68 -5.75 16.03 -0.19
C MET A 68 -5.67 17.15 -1.25
N ASP A 69 -6.66 18.04 -1.33
CA ASP A 69 -6.59 19.24 -2.19
C ASP A 69 -5.46 20.19 -1.74
N ARG A 70 -5.27 20.38 -0.43
CA ARG A 70 -4.17 21.17 0.13
C ARG A 70 -2.82 20.58 -0.27
N LEU A 71 -2.65 19.26 -0.16
CA LEU A 71 -1.44 18.56 -0.56
C LEU A 71 -1.22 18.66 -2.09
N ALA A 72 -2.26 18.46 -2.89
CA ALA A 72 -2.21 18.56 -4.35
C ALA A 72 -1.73 19.96 -4.82
N LYS A 73 -2.17 21.03 -4.16
CA LYS A 73 -1.70 22.40 -4.42
C LYS A 73 -0.22 22.59 -4.11
N ARG A 74 0.34 21.78 -3.20
CA ARG A 74 1.75 21.85 -2.77
C ARG A 74 2.68 21.01 -3.64
N GLY A 75 2.15 20.22 -4.58
CA GLY A 75 2.93 19.22 -5.28
C GLY A 75 2.45 18.85 -6.67
N VAL A 76 2.78 17.62 -7.03
CA VAL A 76 2.46 16.97 -8.31
C VAL A 76 1.46 15.85 -8.06
N VAL A 77 0.33 15.88 -8.75
CA VAL A 77 -0.68 14.83 -8.78
C VAL A 77 -0.46 13.95 -10.01
N PHE A 78 -0.32 12.64 -9.80
CA PHE A 78 -0.32 11.65 -10.88
C PHE A 78 -1.75 11.21 -11.14
N THR A 79 -2.30 11.55 -12.31
CA THR A 79 -3.72 11.34 -12.61
C THR A 79 -4.06 9.95 -13.11
N TYR A 80 -3.05 9.12 -13.42
CA TYR A 80 -3.20 7.74 -13.90
C TYR A 80 -2.28 6.78 -13.15
N ALA A 81 -2.24 6.89 -11.82
CA ALA A 81 -1.46 5.99 -10.99
C ALA A 81 -2.18 4.65 -10.80
N GLN A 82 -1.43 3.55 -10.94
CA GLN A 82 -1.94 2.20 -10.81
C GLN A 82 -1.27 1.49 -9.64
N SER A 83 -2.06 0.78 -8.84
CA SER A 83 -1.52 -0.13 -7.83
C SER A 83 -0.78 -1.30 -8.50
N PRO A 84 0.27 -1.87 -7.88
CA PRO A 84 0.96 -3.04 -8.40
C PRO A 84 0.36 -4.38 -7.95
N GLY A 85 -0.88 -4.37 -7.48
CA GLY A 85 -1.62 -5.55 -7.04
C GLY A 85 -3.10 -5.26 -6.88
N VAL A 86 -3.93 -6.30 -6.94
CA VAL A 86 -5.39 -6.19 -6.87
C VAL A 86 -5.96 -6.28 -5.45
N PHE A 87 -5.09 -6.35 -4.44
CA PHE A 87 -5.42 -6.24 -3.02
C PHE A 87 -4.17 -5.98 -2.16
N CYS A 88 -4.35 -5.73 -0.87
CA CYS A 88 -3.35 -5.14 0.02
C CYS A 88 -2.02 -5.91 0.09
N ALA A 89 -2.05 -7.24 0.26
CA ALA A 89 -0.83 -8.00 0.51
C ALA A 89 0.16 -7.95 -0.66
N PRO A 90 -0.18 -8.37 -1.90
CA PRO A 90 0.76 -8.31 -3.01
C PRO A 90 1.09 -6.88 -3.43
N SER A 91 0.13 -5.93 -3.34
CA SER A 91 0.40 -4.54 -3.68
C SER A 91 1.45 -3.94 -2.74
N ARG A 92 1.26 -4.05 -1.42
CA ARG A 92 2.21 -3.52 -0.42
C ARG A 92 3.54 -4.24 -0.48
N ALA A 93 3.56 -5.56 -0.70
CA ALA A 93 4.78 -6.31 -0.90
C ALA A 93 5.56 -5.78 -2.12
N ALA A 94 4.89 -5.56 -3.26
CA ALA A 94 5.51 -5.01 -4.46
C ALA A 94 6.05 -3.59 -4.26
N ILE A 95 5.30 -2.70 -3.60
CA ILE A 95 5.74 -1.34 -3.29
C ILE A 95 7.00 -1.35 -2.41
N MET A 96 7.02 -2.19 -1.38
CA MET A 96 8.11 -2.20 -0.41
C MET A 96 9.34 -2.98 -0.86
N THR A 97 9.20 -3.92 -1.79
CA THR A 97 10.33 -4.70 -2.35
C THR A 97 10.81 -4.18 -3.70
N GLY A 98 9.98 -3.42 -4.42
CA GLY A 98 10.25 -3.01 -5.80
C GLY A 98 10.07 -4.11 -6.84
N LEU A 99 9.43 -5.24 -6.46
CA LEU A 99 9.23 -6.43 -7.30
C LEU A 99 7.77 -6.83 -7.37
N ASN A 100 7.25 -7.12 -8.56
CA ASN A 100 5.89 -7.60 -8.75
C ASN A 100 5.69 -9.05 -8.24
N ALA A 101 4.45 -9.39 -7.94
CA ALA A 101 4.09 -10.76 -7.58
C ALA A 101 4.46 -11.79 -8.65
N SER A 102 4.47 -11.40 -9.94
CA SER A 102 4.93 -12.23 -11.05
C SER A 102 6.40 -12.64 -10.96
N THR A 103 7.22 -11.88 -10.22
CA THR A 103 8.64 -12.17 -9.98
C THR A 103 8.86 -12.88 -8.65
N THR A 104 8.14 -12.47 -7.61
CA THR A 104 8.32 -13.05 -6.27
C THR A 104 7.51 -14.32 -6.03
N GLY A 105 6.45 -14.57 -6.79
CA GLY A 105 5.50 -15.65 -6.51
C GLY A 105 4.53 -15.35 -5.37
N CYS A 106 4.62 -14.16 -4.75
CA CYS A 106 3.76 -13.75 -3.64
C CYS A 106 2.45 -13.14 -4.17
N TYR A 107 1.57 -13.97 -4.70
CA TYR A 107 0.29 -13.53 -5.27
C TYR A 107 -0.80 -13.34 -4.22
N GLY A 108 -0.61 -13.88 -3.03
CA GLY A 108 -1.57 -13.92 -1.94
C GLY A 108 -1.10 -13.15 -0.69
N GLU A 109 -1.65 -13.57 0.46
CA GLU A 109 -1.21 -13.10 1.79
C GLU A 109 0.08 -13.84 2.20
N ASP A 110 1.14 -13.69 1.42
CA ASP A 110 2.36 -14.44 1.60
C ASP A 110 3.37 -13.67 2.47
N PRO A 111 4.05 -14.32 3.40
CA PRO A 111 5.10 -13.71 4.22
C PRO A 111 6.39 -13.56 3.40
N PHE A 112 6.40 -12.63 2.43
CA PHE A 112 7.47 -12.47 1.44
C PHE A 112 8.87 -12.39 2.07
N GLN A 113 9.01 -11.83 3.26
CA GLN A 113 10.28 -11.75 3.99
C GLN A 113 10.80 -13.13 4.44
N TYR A 114 9.92 -14.13 4.53
CA TYR A 114 10.31 -15.52 4.79
C TYR A 114 10.74 -16.23 3.51
N ASP A 115 9.99 -16.03 2.43
CA ASP A 115 10.28 -16.65 1.13
C ASP A 115 11.50 -16.01 0.44
N HIS A 116 11.70 -14.70 0.68
CA HIS A 116 12.77 -13.89 0.09
C HIS A 116 13.51 -13.08 1.17
N PRO A 117 14.25 -13.74 2.08
CA PRO A 117 14.89 -13.08 3.22
C PRO A 117 15.99 -12.07 2.83
N ASP A 118 16.57 -12.22 1.63
CA ASP A 118 17.65 -11.36 1.15
C ASP A 118 17.17 -10.08 0.47
N LEU A 119 15.85 -9.92 0.25
CA LEU A 119 15.32 -8.70 -0.35
C LEU A 119 15.56 -7.50 0.56
N VAL A 120 16.09 -6.45 -0.02
CA VAL A 120 16.23 -5.13 0.62
C VAL A 120 14.91 -4.38 0.42
N THR A 121 14.13 -4.25 1.47
CA THR A 121 12.88 -3.49 1.44
C THR A 121 13.15 -1.99 1.51
N LEU A 122 12.16 -1.18 1.14
CA LEU A 122 12.30 0.28 1.03
C LEU A 122 12.82 0.90 2.34
N GLN A 123 12.26 0.54 3.51
CA GLN A 123 12.75 1.05 4.79
C GLN A 123 14.19 0.60 5.10
N MET A 124 14.58 -0.60 4.66
CA MET A 124 15.98 -1.05 4.79
C MET A 124 16.91 -0.21 3.93
N ALA A 125 16.50 0.15 2.71
CA ALA A 125 17.28 1.02 1.84
C ALA A 125 17.46 2.42 2.46
N PHE A 126 16.41 2.99 3.06
CA PHE A 126 16.52 4.24 3.84
C PHE A 126 17.46 4.10 5.03
N LYS A 127 17.35 3.01 5.80
CA LYS A 127 18.25 2.73 6.93
C LYS A 127 19.70 2.64 6.48
N GLN A 128 19.97 1.91 5.41
CA GLN A 128 21.31 1.79 4.80
C GLN A 128 21.80 3.13 4.24
N GLY A 129 20.89 4.00 3.79
CA GLY A 129 21.15 5.37 3.35
C GLY A 129 21.42 6.36 4.49
N GLY A 130 21.44 5.89 5.76
CA GLY A 130 21.75 6.71 6.93
C GLY A 130 20.56 7.46 7.55
N TYR A 131 19.34 7.12 7.16
CA TYR A 131 18.12 7.71 7.72
C TYR A 131 17.74 7.09 9.07
N ASN A 132 17.13 7.90 9.93
CA ASN A 132 16.29 7.38 11.00
C ASN A 132 14.97 6.90 10.40
N THR A 133 14.52 5.69 10.77
CA THR A 133 13.37 5.04 10.14
C THR A 133 12.26 4.80 11.15
N TYR A 134 11.11 5.40 10.91
CA TYR A 134 9.94 5.37 11.77
C TYR A 134 8.75 4.81 11.01
N GLY A 135 7.96 3.95 11.64
CA GLY A 135 6.75 3.39 11.04
C GLY A 135 5.59 3.34 12.01
N ALA A 136 4.38 3.45 11.49
CA ALA A 136 3.14 3.22 12.22
C ALA A 136 2.02 2.73 11.30
N GLY A 137 1.13 1.91 11.82
CA GLY A 137 -0.08 1.48 11.13
C GLY A 137 0.14 0.50 9.98
N LYS A 138 -0.72 0.54 8.97
CA LYS A 138 -0.74 -0.44 7.89
C LYS A 138 0.20 -0.04 6.74
N ILE A 139 1.49 -0.25 6.90
CA ILE A 139 2.47 -0.14 5.81
C ILE A 139 2.57 -1.45 5.05
N TYR A 140 2.58 -2.57 5.73
CA TYR A 140 2.46 -3.92 5.19
C TYR A 140 1.06 -4.49 5.45
N HIS A 141 0.72 -5.57 4.79
CA HIS A 141 -0.52 -6.29 5.11
C HIS A 141 -0.40 -6.99 6.47
N HIS A 142 -1.48 -6.94 7.27
CA HIS A 142 -1.45 -7.32 8.69
C HIS A 142 -1.22 -8.81 8.96
N ARG A 143 -1.44 -9.71 7.99
CA ARG A 143 -1.25 -11.15 8.22
C ARG A 143 0.07 -11.68 7.69
N SER A 144 0.63 -11.13 6.64
CA SER A 144 1.75 -11.75 5.93
C SER A 144 2.98 -10.89 5.75
N GLY A 145 2.87 -9.60 5.56
CA GLY A 145 4.01 -8.75 5.25
C GLY A 145 4.17 -7.55 6.16
N PHE A 146 3.15 -7.25 6.94
CA PHE A 146 3.11 -6.03 7.70
C PHE A 146 4.11 -6.00 8.87
N LEU A 147 4.62 -7.16 9.26
CA LEU A 147 5.52 -7.31 10.38
C LEU A 147 6.99 -7.48 9.98
N ASP A 148 7.39 -7.01 8.81
CA ASP A 148 8.81 -6.95 8.51
C ASP A 148 9.48 -5.91 9.41
N GLN A 149 10.12 -6.40 10.47
CA GLN A 149 10.79 -5.57 11.47
C GLN A 149 12.16 -5.07 11.01
N ARG A 150 12.68 -5.58 9.91
CA ARG A 150 13.99 -5.20 9.41
C ARG A 150 13.99 -3.74 8.97
N GLY A 151 15.03 -3.02 9.32
CA GLY A 151 15.26 -1.66 8.85
C GLY A 151 14.44 -0.56 9.56
N TRP A 152 13.68 -0.86 10.61
CA TRP A 152 13.02 0.13 11.45
C TRP A 152 13.83 0.47 12.71
N ASP A 153 13.96 1.78 13.00
CA ASP A 153 14.46 2.21 14.31
C ASP A 153 13.36 2.15 15.36
N LYS A 154 12.14 2.51 14.95
CA LYS A 154 10.94 2.42 15.78
C LYS A 154 9.71 2.19 14.90
N TYR A 155 8.93 1.19 15.27
CA TYR A 155 7.58 0.99 14.74
C TYR A 155 6.59 1.13 15.88
N PHE A 156 5.67 2.14 15.75
CA PHE A 156 4.74 2.47 16.83
C PHE A 156 3.66 1.39 16.98
N SER A 157 3.44 1.04 18.23
CA SER A 157 2.32 0.24 18.74
C SER A 157 2.04 -1.07 18.01
N ARG A 158 2.98 -1.97 18.12
CA ARG A 158 2.71 -3.34 17.76
C ARG A 158 2.68 -4.27 18.95
N SER A 159 2.96 -3.75 20.12
CA SER A 159 3.15 -4.56 21.28
C SER A 159 1.84 -4.78 22.04
N GLN A 160 1.66 -3.98 23.02
CA GLN A 160 0.63 -4.21 24.01
C GLN A 160 -0.72 -3.67 23.57
N GLU A 161 -0.74 -2.48 22.94
CA GLU A 161 -1.99 -1.82 22.53
C GLU A 161 -2.72 -2.61 21.44
N GLU A 162 -2.02 -3.20 20.46
CA GLU A 162 -2.65 -4.05 19.45
C GLU A 162 -3.13 -5.39 20.03
N LYS A 163 -2.44 -5.95 21.04
CA LYS A 163 -2.91 -7.12 21.78
C LYS A 163 -4.15 -6.81 22.60
N ASP A 164 -4.14 -5.68 23.29
CA ASP A 164 -5.26 -5.27 24.15
C ASP A 164 -6.49 -4.87 23.33
N MET A 165 -6.28 -4.41 22.09
CA MET A 165 -7.36 -4.14 21.13
C MET A 165 -7.96 -5.39 20.49
N GLY A 166 -7.36 -6.59 20.72
CA GLY A 166 -7.78 -7.80 20.02
C GLY A 166 -7.50 -7.65 18.52
N TRP A 167 -6.24 -7.45 18.18
CA TRP A 167 -5.75 -7.15 16.81
C TRP A 167 -6.26 -8.12 15.71
N GLU A 168 -6.68 -9.31 16.10
CA GLU A 168 -7.33 -10.26 15.18
C GLU A 168 -8.69 -9.77 14.69
N MET A 169 -9.30 -8.85 15.39
CA MET A 169 -10.68 -8.47 15.16
C MET A 169 -10.86 -7.10 14.56
N ASN A 170 -10.02 -6.12 14.83
CA ASN A 170 -10.13 -4.79 14.20
C ASN A 170 -9.07 -3.81 14.69
N SER A 171 -8.10 -3.56 13.87
CA SER A 171 -7.20 -2.43 13.99
C SER A 171 -7.90 -1.05 13.91
N TYR A 172 -9.21 -1.02 13.86
CA TYR A 172 -10.00 0.21 13.72
C TYR A 172 -10.44 0.80 15.05
N TYR A 173 -10.43 0.01 16.13
CA TYR A 173 -10.91 0.45 17.43
C TYR A 173 -9.95 0.08 18.55
N MET A 174 -9.90 0.93 19.53
CA MET A 174 -9.38 0.57 20.85
C MET A 174 -10.37 -0.35 21.57
N LYS A 175 -9.86 -1.16 22.51
CA LYS A 175 -10.63 -2.08 23.33
C LYS A 175 -11.85 -1.42 24.00
N ASP A 176 -11.70 -0.18 24.43
CA ASP A 176 -12.71 0.62 25.13
C ASP A 176 -13.42 1.64 24.22
N ALA A 177 -13.09 1.71 22.93
CA ALA A 177 -13.85 2.54 22.00
C ALA A 177 -15.26 1.97 21.89
N PRO A 178 -16.30 2.80 21.96
CA PRO A 178 -17.67 2.35 21.84
C PRO A 178 -17.84 1.75 20.44
N ARG A 179 -17.84 0.42 20.40
CA ARG A 179 -18.30 -0.27 19.20
C ARG A 179 -19.77 0.05 19.06
N PRO A 180 -20.22 0.43 17.87
CA PRO A 180 -21.63 0.46 17.58
C PRO A 180 -22.21 -0.90 17.97
N ASN A 181 -23.14 -0.93 18.89
CA ASN A 181 -23.66 -2.17 19.45
C ASN A 181 -25.06 -2.47 18.90
N PRO A 182 -25.29 -3.65 18.46
CA PRO A 182 -24.35 -4.70 18.03
C PRO A 182 -23.90 -4.33 16.64
N PHE A 183 -22.65 -4.48 16.31
CA PHE A 183 -22.23 -4.28 14.95
C PHE A 183 -23.43 -4.14 14.07
N PRO A 184 -23.88 -3.05 13.90
CA PRO A 184 -24.56 -2.94 12.72
C PRO A 184 -25.21 -1.64 12.58
N TYR A 185 -24.46 -0.85 12.11
CA TYR A 185 -25.04 0.22 11.40
C TYR A 185 -25.28 -0.21 9.94
N SER A 186 -24.75 -1.37 9.53
CA SER A 186 -25.16 -1.99 8.29
C SER A 186 -26.29 -2.98 8.53
N PRO A 187 -27.53 -2.69 8.09
CA PRO A 187 -28.64 -3.64 8.12
C PRO A 187 -28.30 -4.96 7.38
N TYR A 188 -27.25 -4.97 6.57
CA TYR A 188 -26.74 -6.13 5.87
C TYR A 188 -26.38 -7.28 6.82
N TYR A 189 -25.79 -6.98 7.99
CA TYR A 189 -25.39 -7.99 8.98
C TYR A 189 -26.46 -8.30 10.04
N THR A 190 -27.52 -7.53 10.08
CA THR A 190 -28.64 -7.78 11.00
C THR A 190 -29.68 -8.76 10.47
N LYS A 191 -29.52 -9.26 9.23
CA LYS A 191 -30.43 -10.26 8.68
C LYS A 191 -30.44 -11.53 9.54
N PRO A 192 -31.63 -12.01 9.97
CA PRO A 192 -31.75 -13.29 10.66
C PRO A 192 -31.09 -14.42 9.87
N GLY A 193 -30.23 -15.20 10.52
CA GLY A 193 -29.53 -16.33 9.91
C GLY A 193 -28.13 -16.05 9.36
N ARG A 194 -27.69 -14.79 9.25
CA ARG A 194 -26.27 -14.46 9.07
C ARG A 194 -25.60 -14.41 10.44
N LYS A 195 -24.81 -15.41 10.75
CA LYS A 195 -23.87 -15.33 11.87
C LYS A 195 -22.81 -14.31 11.48
N GLY A 196 -22.60 -13.30 12.30
CA GLY A 196 -21.41 -12.48 12.27
C GLY A 196 -20.19 -13.37 12.57
N ASP A 197 -19.77 -14.12 11.59
CA ASP A 197 -18.53 -14.88 11.64
C ASP A 197 -17.42 -13.94 11.25
N GLY A 198 -16.75 -13.28 11.98
CA GLY A 198 -15.63 -12.39 11.71
C GLY A 198 -15.09 -12.29 10.26
N SER A 199 -15.50 -13.15 9.36
CA SER A 199 -15.16 -13.14 7.93
C SER A 199 -16.02 -12.19 7.10
N ALA A 200 -17.16 -11.79 7.61
CA ALA A 200 -18.11 -10.88 6.94
C ALA A 200 -17.95 -9.41 7.34
N LEU A 201 -16.91 -9.07 8.08
CA LEU A 201 -16.62 -7.72 8.58
C LEU A 201 -16.36 -6.68 7.47
N HIS A 202 -16.44 -7.06 6.20
CA HIS A 202 -15.96 -6.22 5.13
C HIS A 202 -16.96 -5.20 4.61
N LEU A 203 -18.26 -5.32 4.89
CA LEU A 203 -19.26 -4.36 4.46
C LEU A 203 -20.09 -3.82 5.64
N GLU A 204 -19.42 -3.24 6.59
CA GLU A 204 -20.03 -2.54 7.71
C GLU A 204 -19.67 -1.07 7.71
N TRP A 205 -20.58 -0.24 8.14
CA TRP A 205 -20.36 1.20 8.26
C TRP A 205 -21.25 1.76 9.37
N GLY A 206 -20.85 2.91 9.89
CA GLY A 206 -21.68 3.63 10.84
C GLY A 206 -20.91 4.70 11.60
N PRO A 207 -21.64 5.65 12.19
CA PRO A 207 -21.06 6.68 12.99
C PRO A 207 -20.65 6.19 14.38
N ILE A 208 -19.58 6.77 14.88
CA ILE A 208 -19.19 6.73 16.29
C ILE A 208 -19.32 8.12 16.90
N ALA A 209 -19.32 8.21 18.24
CA ALA A 209 -19.40 9.50 18.92
C ALA A 209 -18.21 10.41 18.57
N ASN A 210 -18.47 11.72 18.40
CA ASN A 210 -17.46 12.68 17.94
C ASN A 210 -16.29 12.85 18.92
N ASP A 211 -16.53 12.74 20.22
CA ASP A 211 -15.54 12.81 21.29
C ASP A 211 -14.61 11.58 21.33
N LYS A 212 -14.89 10.56 20.53
CA LYS A 212 -14.09 9.34 20.39
C LYS A 212 -13.15 9.32 19.19
N GLU A 213 -13.01 10.43 18.48
CA GLU A 213 -12.11 10.50 17.32
C GLU A 213 -10.66 10.15 17.67
N ASP A 214 -10.16 10.70 18.78
CA ASP A 214 -8.77 10.46 19.20
C ASP A 214 -8.54 9.06 19.80
N ASP A 215 -9.61 8.34 20.13
CA ASP A 215 -9.55 6.95 20.54
C ASP A 215 -9.47 5.97 19.34
N MET A 216 -9.71 6.47 18.12
CA MET A 216 -9.57 5.65 16.91
C MET A 216 -8.10 5.34 16.61
N VAL A 217 -7.85 4.11 16.21
CA VAL A 217 -6.48 3.62 15.95
C VAL A 217 -5.72 4.47 14.94
N ASP A 218 -6.38 4.90 13.86
CA ASP A 218 -5.75 5.76 12.86
C ASP A 218 -5.43 7.15 13.41
N ALA A 219 -6.26 7.70 14.33
CA ALA A 219 -5.96 8.96 14.99
C ALA A 219 -4.79 8.84 15.96
N ILE A 220 -4.72 7.76 16.75
CA ILE A 220 -3.62 7.48 17.68
C ILE A 220 -2.29 7.39 16.92
N ARG A 221 -2.26 6.64 15.83
CA ARG A 221 -1.06 6.49 14.98
C ARG A 221 -0.67 7.79 14.32
N THR A 222 -1.66 8.56 13.87
CA THR A 222 -1.45 9.91 13.31
C THR A 222 -0.86 10.84 14.36
N ASN A 223 -1.42 10.89 15.57
CA ASN A 223 -0.93 11.72 16.66
C ASN A 223 0.52 11.36 17.04
N TRP A 224 0.83 10.05 17.06
CA TRP A 224 2.22 9.61 17.24
C TRP A 224 3.13 10.11 16.11
N ALA A 225 2.73 9.98 14.83
CA ALA A 225 3.52 10.46 13.71
C ALA A 225 3.73 11.97 13.78
N CYS A 226 2.70 12.74 14.16
CA CYS A 226 2.83 14.17 14.41
C CYS A 226 3.87 14.47 15.53
N SER A 227 3.89 13.65 16.60
CA SER A 227 4.90 13.81 17.66
C SER A 227 6.34 13.55 17.19
N VAL A 228 6.52 12.69 16.18
CA VAL A 228 7.83 12.48 15.53
C VAL A 228 8.24 13.73 14.76
N LEU A 229 7.32 14.34 14.01
CA LEU A 229 7.59 15.55 13.21
C LEU A 229 7.94 16.78 14.05
N GLN A 230 7.50 16.84 15.30
CA GLN A 230 7.79 17.96 16.22
C GLN A 230 9.17 17.84 16.88
N LYS A 231 9.85 16.71 16.75
CA LYS A 231 11.18 16.51 17.32
C LYS A 231 12.25 17.07 16.39
N LYS A 232 13.36 17.53 16.99
CA LYS A 232 14.57 17.79 16.23
C LYS A 232 15.28 16.47 15.93
N HIS A 233 15.65 16.27 14.68
CA HIS A 233 16.37 15.09 14.22
C HIS A 233 17.82 15.42 13.91
N ASP A 234 18.73 14.52 14.28
CA ASP A 234 20.18 14.61 14.02
C ASP A 234 20.54 14.04 12.63
N LYS A 235 19.64 13.27 12.06
CA LYS A 235 19.75 12.64 10.74
C LYS A 235 18.45 12.84 9.97
N PRO A 236 18.48 12.75 8.62
CA PRO A 236 17.25 12.72 7.88
C PRO A 236 16.39 11.52 8.33
N PHE A 237 15.07 11.65 8.26
CA PHE A 237 14.15 10.59 8.64
C PHE A 237 13.29 10.11 7.47
N PHE A 238 12.93 8.83 7.54
CA PHE A 238 11.86 8.21 6.77
C PHE A 238 10.74 7.85 7.75
N LEU A 239 9.61 8.56 7.67
CA LEU A 239 8.42 8.34 8.49
C LEU A 239 7.31 7.74 7.64
N ALA A 240 7.03 6.47 7.83
CA ALA A 240 5.95 5.75 7.16
C ALA A 240 4.73 5.68 8.07
N LEU A 241 3.61 6.23 7.62
CA LEU A 241 2.31 6.17 8.30
C LEU A 241 1.28 5.54 7.37
N GLY A 242 0.72 4.40 7.77
CA GLY A 242 -0.34 3.72 7.05
C GLY A 242 -1.65 3.74 7.83
N LEU A 243 -2.67 4.39 7.28
CA LEU A 243 -4.02 4.34 7.82
C LEU A 243 -4.74 3.08 7.32
N TYR A 244 -5.66 2.57 8.13
CA TYR A 244 -6.60 1.55 7.68
C TYR A 244 -7.77 2.17 6.92
N SER A 245 -8.24 3.35 7.34
CA SER A 245 -9.31 4.05 6.64
C SER A 245 -8.88 4.44 5.22
N PRO A 246 -9.79 4.27 4.22
CA PRO A 246 -11.19 3.90 4.30
C PRO A 246 -11.50 2.40 4.09
N HIS A 247 -10.61 1.46 4.39
CA HIS A 247 -10.91 0.03 4.35
C HIS A 247 -12.12 -0.30 5.26
N TYR A 248 -12.97 -1.23 4.83
CA TYR A 248 -14.07 -1.70 5.66
C TYR A 248 -13.59 -2.39 6.96
N PRO A 249 -14.34 -2.23 8.06
CA PRO A 249 -15.60 -1.50 8.24
C PRO A 249 -15.42 0.02 8.17
N ASN A 250 -16.37 0.73 7.55
CA ASN A 250 -16.31 2.17 7.37
C ASN A 250 -16.93 2.90 8.58
N TYR A 251 -16.24 2.87 9.68
CA TYR A 251 -16.63 3.64 10.86
C TYR A 251 -15.87 4.96 10.90
N ALA A 252 -16.57 6.03 11.23
CA ALA A 252 -16.00 7.35 11.41
C ALA A 252 -16.84 8.13 12.44
N PRO A 253 -16.28 9.17 13.09
CA PRO A 253 -17.09 10.08 13.91
C PRO A 253 -18.29 10.65 13.17
N GLN A 254 -19.41 10.83 13.91
CA GLN A 254 -20.69 11.29 13.39
C GLN A 254 -20.56 12.53 12.49
N LYS A 255 -19.70 13.48 12.86
CA LYS A 255 -19.46 14.71 12.06
C LYS A 255 -19.07 14.46 10.62
N TYR A 256 -18.40 13.33 10.30
CA TYR A 256 -18.04 12.98 8.92
C TYR A 256 -19.23 12.39 8.16
N PHE A 257 -20.14 11.66 8.83
CA PHE A 257 -21.40 11.23 8.23
C PHE A 257 -22.32 12.42 7.96
N ASP A 258 -22.34 13.43 8.83
CA ASP A 258 -23.15 14.64 8.68
C ASP A 258 -22.75 15.51 7.48
N MET A 259 -21.53 15.32 6.96
CA MET A 259 -21.10 15.98 5.73
C MET A 259 -21.89 15.52 4.48
N TYR A 260 -22.60 14.39 4.58
CA TYR A 260 -23.23 13.70 3.45
C TYR A 260 -24.72 13.48 3.70
N ASN A 261 -25.55 14.28 3.02
CA ASN A 261 -26.99 14.02 2.99
C ASN A 261 -27.26 12.77 2.14
N LEU A 262 -27.92 11.78 2.70
CA LEU A 262 -28.21 10.49 2.06
C LEU A 262 -28.95 10.65 0.73
N ASP A 263 -29.92 11.56 0.66
CA ASP A 263 -30.71 11.78 -0.55
C ASP A 263 -29.86 12.30 -1.72
N SER A 264 -28.81 13.08 -1.40
CA SER A 264 -27.90 13.66 -2.40
C SER A 264 -26.80 12.71 -2.86
N ILE A 265 -26.63 11.55 -2.22
CA ILE A 265 -25.63 10.54 -2.61
C ILE A 265 -25.93 10.03 -4.02
N LYS A 266 -24.91 10.15 -4.87
CA LYS A 266 -24.91 9.58 -6.22
C LYS A 266 -24.21 8.24 -6.18
N LEU A 267 -24.91 7.20 -6.58
CA LEU A 267 -24.32 5.89 -6.78
C LEU A 267 -23.38 5.90 -7.98
N PRO A 268 -22.31 5.09 -7.97
CA PRO A 268 -21.52 4.89 -9.18
C PRO A 268 -22.39 4.28 -10.28
N PRO A 269 -22.12 4.62 -11.54
CA PRO A 269 -22.87 4.06 -12.65
C PRO A 269 -22.57 2.57 -12.78
N TYR A 270 -23.62 1.76 -12.98
CA TYR A 270 -23.50 0.35 -13.33
C TYR A 270 -24.53 -0.02 -14.40
N LYS A 271 -24.30 -1.11 -15.10
CA LYS A 271 -25.23 -1.70 -16.07
C LYS A 271 -25.60 -3.11 -15.61
N ALA A 272 -26.87 -3.45 -15.66
CA ALA A 272 -27.37 -4.75 -15.27
C ALA A 272 -26.83 -5.89 -16.16
N ASP A 273 -26.52 -5.59 -17.42
CA ASP A 273 -26.00 -6.49 -18.44
C ASP A 273 -24.47 -6.41 -18.63
N ASP A 274 -23.76 -5.61 -17.83
CA ASP A 274 -22.33 -5.35 -17.95
C ASP A 274 -21.43 -6.61 -17.89
N LEU A 275 -21.93 -7.67 -17.24
CA LEU A 275 -21.20 -8.92 -17.13
C LEU A 275 -21.37 -9.86 -18.34
N ASN A 276 -22.21 -9.51 -19.34
CA ASN A 276 -22.56 -10.42 -20.43
C ASN A 276 -21.45 -10.59 -21.46
N ASP A 277 -20.61 -9.58 -21.66
CA ASP A 277 -19.49 -9.59 -22.61
C ASP A 277 -18.16 -10.06 -22.02
N LEU A 278 -18.18 -10.48 -20.74
CA LEU A 278 -17.01 -11.02 -20.08
C LEU A 278 -16.69 -12.46 -20.54
N PRO A 279 -15.41 -12.84 -20.58
CA PRO A 279 -15.01 -14.25 -20.74
C PRO A 279 -15.69 -15.16 -19.71
N GLU A 280 -16.02 -16.39 -20.10
CA GLU A 280 -16.88 -17.28 -19.32
C GLU A 280 -16.39 -17.52 -17.89
N GLY A 281 -15.08 -17.74 -17.69
CA GLY A 281 -14.50 -18.00 -16.36
C GLY A 281 -14.72 -16.86 -15.40
N ILE A 282 -14.35 -15.62 -15.81
CA ILE A 282 -14.55 -14.44 -14.98
C ILE A 282 -16.03 -14.08 -14.83
N ARG A 283 -16.83 -14.27 -15.87
CA ARG A 283 -18.28 -14.01 -15.83
C ARG A 283 -18.96 -14.83 -14.73
N LYS A 284 -18.71 -16.15 -14.67
CA LYS A 284 -19.25 -17.02 -13.61
C LYS A 284 -18.87 -16.52 -12.22
N LYS A 285 -17.62 -16.14 -12.03
CA LYS A 285 -17.10 -15.59 -10.77
C LYS A 285 -17.82 -14.29 -10.39
N MET A 286 -17.98 -13.36 -11.33
CA MET A 286 -18.60 -12.07 -11.10
C MET A 286 -20.11 -12.15 -10.90
N VAL A 287 -20.81 -13.01 -11.62
CA VAL A 287 -22.24 -13.29 -11.37
C VAL A 287 -22.48 -13.80 -9.94
N ASN A 288 -21.56 -14.62 -9.41
CA ASN A 288 -21.67 -15.02 -8.00
C ASN A 288 -21.42 -13.85 -7.03
N ARG A 289 -20.46 -12.99 -7.33
CA ARG A 289 -20.14 -11.79 -6.50
C ARG A 289 -21.24 -10.72 -6.58
N SER A 290 -21.95 -10.61 -7.71
CA SER A 290 -23.04 -9.63 -7.89
C SER A 290 -24.25 -9.87 -6.98
N LYS A 291 -24.37 -11.06 -6.39
CA LYS A 291 -25.40 -11.37 -5.40
C LYS A 291 -25.39 -10.40 -4.23
N GLN A 292 -24.19 -9.97 -3.80
CA GLN A 292 -24.02 -9.00 -2.74
C GLN A 292 -24.57 -7.61 -3.12
N HIS A 293 -24.31 -7.16 -4.36
CA HIS A 293 -24.88 -5.91 -4.87
C HIS A 293 -26.41 -5.96 -4.90
N LYS A 294 -26.97 -7.04 -5.44
CA LYS A 294 -28.42 -7.23 -5.51
C LYS A 294 -29.08 -7.24 -4.12
N GLU A 295 -28.44 -7.87 -3.15
CA GLU A 295 -28.92 -7.89 -1.79
C GLU A 295 -28.92 -6.49 -1.15
N LEU A 296 -27.88 -5.68 -1.36
CA LEU A 296 -27.83 -4.29 -0.90
C LEU A 296 -28.89 -3.42 -1.60
N GLU A 297 -29.15 -3.68 -2.89
CA GLU A 297 -30.19 -3.02 -3.67
C GLU A 297 -31.59 -3.37 -3.16
N GLU A 298 -31.89 -4.65 -2.98
CA GLU A 298 -33.16 -5.14 -2.40
C GLU A 298 -33.46 -4.57 -1.01
N LEU A 299 -32.41 -4.36 -0.21
CA LEU A 299 -32.51 -3.73 1.11
C LEU A 299 -32.64 -2.20 1.03
N GLY A 300 -32.43 -1.59 -0.13
CA GLY A 300 -32.49 -0.13 -0.31
C GLY A 300 -31.33 0.63 0.35
N ILE A 301 -30.18 -0.02 0.63
CA ILE A 301 -29.10 0.56 1.43
C ILE A 301 -27.82 0.87 0.65
N LEU A 302 -27.85 0.83 -0.69
CA LEU A 302 -26.69 1.15 -1.54
C LEU A 302 -26.12 2.55 -1.25
N LYS A 303 -26.99 3.55 -1.12
CA LYS A 303 -26.57 4.92 -0.81
C LYS A 303 -25.96 5.04 0.58
N ASP A 304 -26.49 4.32 1.55
CA ASP A 304 -25.96 4.35 2.91
C ASP A 304 -24.57 3.70 3.00
N ALA A 305 -24.36 2.61 2.27
CA ALA A 305 -23.05 1.98 2.14
C ALA A 305 -22.02 2.92 1.49
N VAL A 306 -22.40 3.63 0.40
CA VAL A 306 -21.55 4.65 -0.23
C VAL A 306 -21.28 5.80 0.73
N ARG A 307 -22.29 6.26 1.51
CA ARG A 307 -22.10 7.30 2.52
C ARG A 307 -21.08 6.88 3.58
N GLY A 308 -21.13 5.63 4.04
CA GLY A 308 -20.14 5.09 4.98
C GLY A 308 -18.71 5.20 4.46
N TYR A 309 -18.49 4.80 3.22
CA TYR A 309 -17.17 4.92 2.58
C TYR A 309 -16.72 6.38 2.44
N LEU A 310 -17.61 7.28 2.01
CA LEU A 310 -17.32 8.71 1.89
C LEU A 310 -16.98 9.35 3.25
N ALA A 311 -17.69 8.98 4.32
CA ALA A 311 -17.42 9.44 5.68
C ALA A 311 -16.05 8.96 6.16
N SER A 312 -15.70 7.69 5.88
CA SER A 312 -14.40 7.12 6.20
C SER A 312 -13.26 7.79 5.41
N ILE A 313 -13.48 8.15 4.13
CA ILE A 313 -12.54 8.96 3.33
C ILE A 313 -12.32 10.33 3.99
N SER A 314 -13.39 11.02 4.41
CA SER A 314 -13.26 12.35 5.03
C SER A 314 -12.56 12.30 6.38
N PHE A 315 -12.77 11.25 7.17
CA PHE A 315 -12.01 10.99 8.39
C PHE A 315 -10.52 10.79 8.09
N ALA A 316 -10.19 9.93 7.11
CA ALA A 316 -8.81 9.69 6.70
C ALA A 316 -8.13 10.97 6.15
N ASP A 317 -8.88 11.80 5.39
CA ASP A 317 -8.42 13.11 4.94
C ASP A 317 -8.11 14.06 6.11
N ALA A 318 -8.92 14.03 7.18
CA ALA A 318 -8.65 14.81 8.38
C ALA A 318 -7.36 14.36 9.09
N MET A 319 -7.05 13.06 9.08
CA MET A 319 -5.78 12.54 9.60
C MET A 319 -4.59 13.02 8.76
N LEU A 320 -4.73 13.07 7.44
CA LEU A 320 -3.74 13.72 6.57
C LEU A 320 -3.58 15.21 6.95
N GLY A 321 -4.69 15.90 7.24
CA GLY A 321 -4.70 17.28 7.71
C GLY A 321 -3.82 17.49 8.95
N ARG A 322 -3.97 16.63 9.96
CA ARG A 322 -3.14 16.67 11.19
C ARG A 322 -1.64 16.54 10.88
N VAL A 323 -1.27 15.62 9.95
CA VAL A 323 0.13 15.45 9.55
C VAL A 323 0.65 16.68 8.80
N LEU A 324 -0.16 17.28 7.92
CA LEU A 324 0.23 18.50 7.20
C LEU A 324 0.41 19.70 8.17
N ASP A 325 -0.46 19.83 9.18
CA ASP A 325 -0.36 20.87 10.20
C ASP A 325 0.89 20.67 11.08
N ALA A 326 1.16 19.43 11.46
CA ALA A 326 2.38 19.10 12.20
C ALA A 326 3.64 19.36 11.36
N LEU A 327 3.62 19.06 10.06
CA LEU A 327 4.73 19.36 9.17
C LEU A 327 4.94 20.88 9.03
N ASP A 328 3.87 21.67 8.89
CA ASP A 328 3.96 23.13 8.72
C ASP A 328 4.60 23.84 9.93
N THR A 329 4.51 23.25 11.11
CA THR A 329 5.14 23.74 12.35
C THR A 329 6.43 23.01 12.71
N SER A 330 6.82 22.00 11.92
CA SER A 330 8.06 21.22 12.13
C SER A 330 9.31 22.06 11.83
N PRO A 331 10.42 21.86 12.57
CA PRO A 331 11.72 22.45 12.22
C PRO A 331 12.23 21.96 10.84
N ASP A 332 11.75 20.82 10.36
CA ASP A 332 12.21 20.17 9.13
C ASP A 332 11.29 20.40 7.91
N LYS A 333 10.29 21.28 8.02
CA LYS A 333 9.24 21.50 6.99
C LYS A 333 9.77 21.76 5.59
N ASP A 334 10.83 22.58 5.48
CA ASP A 334 11.39 22.98 4.19
C ASP A 334 12.33 21.92 3.58
N ASN A 335 12.74 20.93 4.39
CA ASN A 335 13.60 19.82 3.98
C ASN A 335 12.86 18.50 3.88
N THR A 336 11.53 18.49 3.77
CA THR A 336 10.72 17.28 3.78
C THR A 336 9.99 17.07 2.46
N ILE A 337 9.98 15.83 1.97
CA ILE A 337 9.13 15.34 0.89
C ILE A 337 7.99 14.55 1.54
N ILE A 338 6.76 14.78 1.11
CA ILE A 338 5.61 13.94 1.45
C ILE A 338 5.10 13.21 0.22
N VAL A 339 4.89 11.90 0.34
CA VAL A 339 4.30 11.05 -0.68
C VAL A 339 3.02 10.45 -0.13
N PHE A 340 1.92 10.75 -0.79
CA PHE A 340 0.58 10.25 -0.48
C PHE A 340 0.14 9.24 -1.51
N TRP A 341 -0.34 8.07 -1.07
CA TRP A 341 -0.75 6.96 -1.94
C TRP A 341 -1.78 6.05 -1.28
N SER A 342 -2.48 5.26 -2.10
CA SER A 342 -3.30 4.14 -1.64
C SER A 342 -2.81 2.84 -2.25
N ASP A 343 -2.90 1.75 -1.51
CA ASP A 343 -2.37 0.45 -1.95
C ASP A 343 -3.18 -0.20 -3.09
N GLN A 344 -4.48 -0.02 -3.12
CA GLN A 344 -5.41 -0.31 -4.21
C GLN A 344 -6.76 0.37 -3.95
N GLY A 345 -7.67 0.27 -4.92
CA GLY A 345 -9.03 0.73 -4.78
C GLY A 345 -10.03 -0.37 -4.42
N PHE A 346 -11.30 0.02 -4.40
CA PHE A 346 -12.42 -0.84 -4.03
C PHE A 346 -13.67 -0.47 -4.86
N HIS A 347 -14.38 -1.46 -5.38
CA HIS A 347 -15.66 -1.25 -6.07
C HIS A 347 -16.79 -1.00 -5.07
N HIS A 348 -17.68 -0.08 -5.42
CA HIS A 348 -18.87 0.26 -4.62
C HIS A 348 -20.14 0.17 -5.45
N GLY A 349 -20.25 -0.87 -6.28
CA GLY A 349 -21.38 -1.15 -7.15
C GLY A 349 -21.05 -1.17 -8.64
N GLU A 350 -19.91 -0.59 -9.07
CA GLU A 350 -19.47 -0.74 -10.45
C GLU A 350 -19.28 -2.21 -10.79
N LYS A 351 -19.70 -2.63 -11.99
CA LYS A 351 -19.76 -4.04 -12.41
C LYS A 351 -20.52 -4.94 -11.44
N MET A 352 -21.53 -4.36 -10.75
CA MET A 352 -22.32 -5.05 -9.72
C MET A 352 -21.43 -5.72 -8.65
N HIS A 353 -20.28 -5.12 -8.35
CA HIS A 353 -19.28 -5.66 -7.43
C HIS A 353 -19.07 -4.73 -6.23
N TRP A 354 -18.94 -5.33 -5.05
CA TRP A 354 -18.49 -4.69 -3.81
C TRP A 354 -17.25 -5.39 -3.35
N GLY A 355 -16.10 -4.76 -3.55
CA GLY A 355 -14.84 -5.40 -3.23
C GLY A 355 -13.70 -5.01 -4.14
N LYS A 356 -12.63 -5.75 -3.99
CA LYS A 356 -11.37 -5.70 -4.72
C LYS A 356 -11.12 -7.04 -5.44
N HIS A 357 -9.91 -7.39 -5.78
CA HIS A 357 -9.55 -8.62 -6.50
C HIS A 357 -10.05 -8.67 -7.95
N THR A 358 -10.08 -7.53 -8.62
CA THR A 358 -10.39 -7.42 -10.06
C THR A 358 -9.27 -6.68 -10.78
N LEU A 359 -9.19 -6.85 -12.10
CA LEU A 359 -8.20 -6.18 -12.94
C LEU A 359 -8.73 -4.89 -13.59
N TRP A 360 -9.96 -4.48 -13.22
CA TRP A 360 -10.60 -3.26 -13.71
C TRP A 360 -10.10 -2.01 -13.00
N GLN A 361 -10.36 -0.86 -13.61
CA GLN A 361 -9.85 0.44 -13.17
C GLN A 361 -10.17 0.74 -11.70
N ARG A 362 -11.38 0.42 -11.23
CA ARG A 362 -11.79 0.74 -9.87
C ARG A 362 -10.94 0.09 -8.78
N THR A 363 -10.35 -1.06 -9.05
CA THR A 363 -9.40 -1.70 -8.13
C THR A 363 -8.00 -1.09 -8.21
N SER A 364 -7.54 -0.65 -9.38
CA SER A 364 -6.12 -0.32 -9.56
C SER A 364 -5.82 1.17 -9.66
N HIS A 365 -6.79 2.00 -10.05
CA HIS A 365 -6.59 3.45 -10.16
C HIS A 365 -6.71 4.10 -8.78
N VAL A 366 -5.61 4.69 -8.33
CA VAL A 366 -5.47 5.19 -6.96
C VAL A 366 -4.91 6.60 -6.93
N PRO A 367 -5.20 7.38 -5.87
CA PRO A 367 -4.56 8.68 -5.68
C PRO A 367 -3.07 8.51 -5.40
N PHE A 368 -2.28 9.41 -6.02
CA PHE A 368 -0.83 9.44 -5.88
C PHE A 368 -0.31 10.87 -6.01
N ILE A 369 0.25 11.40 -4.93
CA ILE A 369 0.68 12.80 -4.84
C ILE A 369 2.06 12.87 -4.20
N TRP A 370 2.96 13.66 -4.81
CA TRP A 370 4.26 14.01 -4.27
C TRP A 370 4.33 15.50 -4.03
N ALA A 371 4.79 15.93 -2.86
CA ALA A 371 4.93 17.33 -2.52
C ALA A 371 6.16 17.59 -1.64
N GLY A 372 6.61 18.83 -1.54
CA GLY A 372 7.67 19.25 -0.65
C GLY A 372 8.97 19.61 -1.37
N LYS A 373 10.12 19.35 -0.71
CA LYS A 373 11.44 19.81 -1.18
C LYS A 373 11.73 19.38 -2.62
N GLY A 374 11.95 20.36 -3.49
CA GLY A 374 12.34 20.11 -4.89
C GLY A 374 11.22 19.61 -5.81
N ILE A 375 9.97 19.52 -5.31
CA ILE A 375 8.81 19.10 -6.09
C ILE A 375 8.04 20.35 -6.56
N PRO A 376 7.71 20.47 -7.87
CA PRO A 376 6.88 21.56 -8.40
C PRO A 376 5.51 21.59 -7.73
N LYS A 377 4.99 22.80 -7.52
CA LYS A 377 3.66 23.01 -6.91
C LYS A 377 2.58 23.05 -7.99
N ASN A 378 1.36 22.64 -7.61
CA ASN A 378 0.15 22.74 -8.42
C ASN A 378 0.31 22.18 -9.85
N ALA A 379 0.95 21.01 -9.96
CA ALA A 379 1.22 20.37 -11.25
C ALA A 379 0.57 18.99 -11.35
N LYS A 380 0.38 18.51 -12.59
CA LYS A 380 -0.20 17.20 -12.87
C LYS A 380 0.66 16.44 -13.88
N VAL A 381 0.83 15.15 -13.62
CA VAL A 381 1.37 14.17 -14.57
C VAL A 381 0.20 13.33 -15.07
N ASN A 382 -0.10 13.45 -16.37
CA ASN A 382 -1.26 12.80 -16.99
C ASN A 382 -0.87 11.56 -17.80
N THR A 383 0.13 10.83 -17.32
CA THR A 383 0.64 9.59 -17.93
C THR A 383 0.56 8.44 -16.93
N SER A 384 0.49 7.23 -17.43
CA SER A 384 0.38 6.04 -16.60
C SER A 384 1.67 5.77 -15.84
N VAL A 385 1.54 5.57 -14.52
CA VAL A 385 2.62 5.19 -13.61
C VAL A 385 2.16 4.06 -12.70
N SER A 386 3.08 3.31 -12.15
CA SER A 386 2.80 2.29 -11.12
C SER A 386 3.36 2.74 -9.78
N LEU A 387 2.71 2.35 -8.68
CA LEU A 387 3.24 2.63 -7.34
C LEU A 387 4.58 1.92 -7.06
N ILE A 388 4.93 0.88 -7.80
CA ILE A 388 6.25 0.24 -7.72
C ILE A 388 7.38 1.19 -8.13
N ASP A 389 7.07 2.25 -8.88
CA ASP A 389 7.98 3.30 -9.31
C ASP A 389 8.51 4.16 -8.14
N MET A 390 7.84 4.11 -6.99
CA MET A 390 8.27 4.85 -5.80
C MET A 390 9.66 4.45 -5.34
N TYR A 391 9.98 3.17 -5.35
CA TYR A 391 11.25 2.70 -4.85
C TYR A 391 12.45 3.26 -5.64
N PRO A 392 12.58 3.09 -6.98
CA PRO A 392 13.67 3.70 -7.73
C PRO A 392 13.64 5.23 -7.69
N THR A 393 12.47 5.85 -7.52
CA THR A 393 12.35 7.30 -7.35
C THR A 393 13.00 7.77 -6.05
N PHE A 394 12.78 7.06 -4.94
CA PHE A 394 13.43 7.38 -3.67
C PHE A 394 14.94 7.15 -3.72
N ILE A 395 15.40 6.09 -4.38
CA ILE A 395 16.86 5.88 -4.59
C ILE A 395 17.47 7.13 -5.20
N GLU A 396 16.87 7.68 -6.24
CA GLU A 396 17.39 8.85 -6.96
C GLU A 396 17.23 10.15 -6.15
N LEU A 397 16.03 10.42 -5.59
CA LEU A 397 15.76 11.68 -4.86
C LEU A 397 16.51 11.77 -3.53
N CYS A 398 16.65 10.66 -2.84
CA CYS A 398 17.21 10.58 -1.50
C CYS A 398 18.67 10.10 -1.49
N ASN A 399 19.25 9.86 -2.67
CA ASN A 399 20.62 9.33 -2.83
C ASN A 399 20.84 8.08 -1.96
N LEU A 400 19.90 7.13 -2.04
CA LEU A 400 19.99 5.88 -1.30
C LEU A 400 20.95 4.91 -2.00
N PRO A 401 21.48 3.91 -1.29
CA PRO A 401 22.26 2.83 -1.90
C PRO A 401 21.49 2.17 -3.04
N LYS A 402 22.20 1.84 -4.11
CA LYS A 402 21.59 1.18 -5.26
C LYS A 402 21.10 -0.21 -4.86
N VAL A 403 19.86 -0.49 -5.22
CA VAL A 403 19.24 -1.82 -5.12
C VAL A 403 19.05 -2.36 -6.53
N ASN A 404 19.54 -3.57 -6.79
CA ASN A 404 19.44 -4.19 -8.11
C ASN A 404 18.07 -4.83 -8.32
N ASN A 405 17.74 -5.05 -9.59
CA ASN A 405 16.56 -5.79 -10.06
C ASN A 405 15.21 -5.15 -9.71
N LEU A 406 15.16 -3.86 -9.37
CA LEU A 406 13.89 -3.14 -9.23
C LEU A 406 13.16 -3.09 -10.58
N GLU A 407 11.85 -3.35 -10.55
CA GLU A 407 11.02 -3.40 -11.77
C GLU A 407 10.31 -2.06 -12.05
N GLY A 408 10.29 -1.14 -11.07
CA GLY A 408 9.77 0.21 -11.24
C GLY A 408 10.69 1.11 -12.06
N VAL A 409 10.15 2.23 -12.51
CA VAL A 409 10.87 3.29 -13.24
C VAL A 409 10.89 4.56 -12.39
N SER A 410 12.08 5.19 -12.25
CA SER A 410 12.17 6.46 -11.51
C SER A 410 11.26 7.54 -12.11
N LEU A 411 10.47 8.18 -11.26
CA LEU A 411 9.56 9.27 -11.61
C LEU A 411 10.23 10.65 -11.50
N VAL A 412 11.51 10.74 -11.19
CA VAL A 412 12.22 12.02 -10.97
C VAL A 412 12.10 12.94 -12.18
N SER A 413 12.21 12.42 -13.39
CA SER A 413 12.04 13.22 -14.62
C SER A 413 10.62 13.76 -14.75
N ALA A 414 9.59 12.95 -14.44
CA ALA A 414 8.19 13.34 -14.45
C ALA A 414 7.88 14.36 -13.33
N LEU A 415 8.46 14.18 -12.16
CA LEU A 415 8.33 15.12 -11.04
C LEU A 415 8.95 16.47 -11.39
N LYS A 416 10.17 16.50 -11.97
CA LYS A 416 10.84 17.75 -12.34
C LYS A 416 10.20 18.46 -13.53
N LYS A 417 9.64 17.72 -14.50
CA LYS A 417 9.02 18.25 -15.71
C LYS A 417 7.71 17.52 -16.02
N PRO A 418 6.63 17.80 -15.27
CA PRO A 418 5.35 17.08 -15.39
C PRO A 418 4.76 17.04 -16.80
N SER A 419 4.82 18.17 -17.54
CA SER A 419 4.30 18.26 -18.92
C SER A 419 5.12 17.49 -19.96
N GLY A 420 6.32 17.07 -19.62
CA GLY A 420 7.22 16.31 -20.52
C GLY A 420 7.16 14.80 -20.33
N SER A 421 6.32 14.31 -19.43
CA SER A 421 6.19 12.88 -19.17
C SER A 421 5.58 12.17 -20.38
N LYS A 422 6.15 11.02 -20.75
CA LYS A 422 5.65 10.16 -21.83
C LYS A 422 4.81 9.03 -21.23
N ASP A 423 3.67 8.76 -21.88
CA ASP A 423 2.83 7.63 -21.48
C ASP A 423 3.52 6.30 -21.75
N ARG A 424 3.25 5.32 -20.91
CA ARG A 424 3.82 3.98 -21.01
C ARG A 424 2.80 2.92 -20.59
N ASN A 425 3.03 1.69 -20.97
CA ASN A 425 2.30 0.56 -20.44
C ASN A 425 2.75 0.25 -19.02
N VAL A 426 1.77 0.05 -18.14
CA VAL A 426 1.95 -0.38 -16.75
C VAL A 426 1.41 -1.80 -16.61
N PHE A 427 2.16 -2.66 -15.95
CA PHE A 427 1.78 -4.03 -15.65
C PHE A 427 1.13 -4.11 -14.27
N LEU A 428 -0.01 -4.79 -14.19
CA LEU A 428 -0.74 -5.09 -12.97
C LEU A 428 -0.98 -6.61 -12.86
N PRO A 429 -0.29 -7.33 -11.98
CA PRO A 429 -0.57 -8.75 -11.73
C PRO A 429 -1.88 -8.93 -10.94
N SER A 430 -2.61 -9.99 -11.25
CA SER A 430 -3.70 -10.49 -10.41
C SER A 430 -3.16 -11.29 -9.22
N ASN A 431 -4.05 -11.67 -8.31
CA ASN A 431 -3.80 -12.68 -7.29
C ASN A 431 -3.92 -14.12 -7.81
N GLU A 432 -4.15 -14.29 -9.10
CA GLU A 432 -4.13 -15.58 -9.81
C GLU A 432 -2.96 -15.56 -10.78
N LYS A 433 -2.01 -16.47 -10.60
CA LYS A 433 -0.83 -16.59 -11.47
C LYS A 433 -1.23 -16.66 -12.95
N GLY A 434 -0.62 -15.83 -13.79
CA GLY A 434 -0.90 -15.77 -15.22
C GLY A 434 -2.05 -14.86 -15.62
N SER A 435 -2.82 -14.33 -14.66
CA SER A 435 -3.82 -13.28 -14.90
C SER A 435 -3.21 -11.90 -14.64
N TYR A 436 -3.44 -10.94 -15.53
CA TYR A 436 -2.87 -9.60 -15.42
C TYR A 436 -3.63 -8.58 -16.26
N ALA A 437 -3.38 -7.29 -15.99
CA ALA A 437 -3.73 -6.19 -16.89
C ALA A 437 -2.48 -5.45 -17.38
N ILE A 438 -2.55 -4.92 -18.60
CA ILE A 438 -1.63 -3.92 -19.14
C ILE A 438 -2.43 -2.64 -19.35
N ILE A 439 -1.91 -1.52 -18.84
CA ILE A 439 -2.69 -0.30 -18.70
C ILE A 439 -1.87 0.88 -19.21
N ASN A 440 -2.49 1.73 -20.02
CA ASN A 440 -2.00 3.08 -20.33
C ASN A 440 -3.17 4.07 -20.31
N THR A 441 -2.94 5.33 -20.65
CA THR A 441 -3.97 6.37 -20.60
C THR A 441 -5.14 6.19 -21.58
N ASN A 442 -5.00 5.32 -22.58
CA ASN A 442 -6.01 5.07 -23.59
C ASN A 442 -6.66 3.68 -23.46
N TRP A 443 -5.88 2.70 -23.01
CA TRP A 443 -6.27 1.31 -23.09
C TRP A 443 -6.04 0.57 -21.79
N ARG A 444 -6.93 -0.38 -21.49
CA ARG A 444 -6.74 -1.44 -20.52
C ARG A 444 -6.96 -2.77 -21.23
N TYR A 445 -5.92 -3.58 -21.29
CA TYR A 445 -5.95 -4.96 -21.75
C TYR A 445 -5.84 -5.88 -20.56
N ILE A 446 -6.76 -6.84 -20.44
CA ILE A 446 -6.78 -7.85 -19.38
C ILE A 446 -6.64 -9.22 -20.01
N ARG A 447 -5.82 -10.07 -19.40
CA ARG A 447 -5.70 -11.48 -19.73
C ARG A 447 -5.85 -12.31 -18.46
N TYR A 448 -6.66 -13.36 -18.57
CA TYR A 448 -6.87 -14.33 -17.51
C TYR A 448 -6.04 -15.59 -17.76
N PHE A 449 -5.76 -16.35 -16.69
CA PHE A 449 -4.96 -17.58 -16.75
C PHE A 449 -5.60 -18.67 -17.62
N ASP A 450 -6.92 -18.66 -17.74
CA ASP A 450 -7.71 -19.59 -18.60
C ASP A 450 -7.73 -19.19 -20.09
N GLY A 451 -7.05 -18.09 -20.43
CA GLY A 451 -6.96 -17.55 -21.78
C GLY A 451 -8.02 -16.52 -22.14
N GLY A 452 -8.98 -16.24 -21.26
CA GLY A 452 -9.95 -15.17 -21.43
C GLY A 452 -9.28 -13.80 -21.56
N GLU A 453 -9.84 -12.92 -22.39
CA GLU A 453 -9.28 -11.60 -22.68
C GLU A 453 -10.35 -10.52 -22.64
N GLU A 454 -9.97 -9.35 -22.17
CA GLU A 454 -10.77 -8.13 -22.25
C GLU A 454 -9.91 -6.99 -22.80
N LEU A 455 -10.54 -6.07 -23.51
CA LEU A 455 -9.92 -4.81 -23.96
C LEU A 455 -10.91 -3.67 -23.83
N TYR A 456 -10.47 -2.60 -23.18
CA TYR A 456 -11.27 -1.39 -23.02
C TYR A 456 -10.52 -0.16 -23.50
N ASN A 457 -11.23 0.73 -24.22
CA ASN A 457 -10.74 2.07 -24.50
C ASN A 457 -11.13 2.98 -23.34
N VAL A 458 -10.32 3.01 -22.27
CA VAL A 458 -10.66 3.71 -21.01
C VAL A 458 -10.83 5.22 -21.15
N LYS A 459 -10.35 5.80 -22.26
CA LYS A 459 -10.57 7.21 -22.56
C LYS A 459 -11.99 7.48 -23.11
N LYS A 460 -12.55 6.54 -23.88
CA LYS A 460 -13.90 6.64 -24.48
C LYS A 460 -14.96 5.95 -23.63
N ASP A 461 -14.57 4.92 -22.93
CA ASP A 461 -15.39 4.09 -22.04
C ASP A 461 -14.71 4.00 -20.66
N PRO A 462 -14.78 5.07 -19.84
CA PRO A 462 -14.16 5.11 -18.52
C PRO A 462 -14.78 4.15 -17.50
N ASN A 463 -15.95 3.58 -17.83
CA ASN A 463 -16.63 2.60 -16.97
C ASN A 463 -16.34 1.15 -17.39
N GLU A 464 -15.56 0.94 -18.46
CA GLU A 464 -15.20 -0.41 -18.94
C GLU A 464 -16.45 -1.26 -19.26
N TRP A 465 -17.46 -0.67 -19.94
CA TRP A 465 -18.75 -1.32 -20.24
C TRP A 465 -18.75 -2.14 -21.51
N CYS A 466 -17.79 -1.91 -22.41
CA CYS A 466 -17.76 -2.55 -23.71
C CYS A 466 -16.44 -3.28 -23.90
N ASN A 467 -16.46 -4.61 -23.80
CA ASN A 467 -15.28 -5.45 -24.06
C ASN A 467 -15.02 -5.53 -25.57
N LEU A 468 -13.94 -4.95 -26.04
CA LEU A 468 -13.52 -4.88 -27.44
C LEU A 468 -12.65 -6.07 -27.90
N ALA A 469 -12.36 -7.01 -27.01
CA ALA A 469 -11.38 -8.09 -27.29
C ALA A 469 -11.81 -9.03 -28.43
N ALA A 470 -13.12 -9.16 -28.68
CA ALA A 470 -13.65 -9.99 -29.76
C ALA A 470 -13.64 -9.31 -31.15
N ASP A 471 -13.45 -7.98 -31.22
CA ASP A 471 -13.43 -7.23 -32.46
C ASP A 471 -12.03 -7.27 -33.09
N GLU A 472 -11.90 -7.95 -34.22
CA GLU A 472 -10.63 -8.18 -34.95
C GLU A 472 -9.86 -6.87 -35.24
N LYS A 473 -10.52 -5.74 -35.40
CA LYS A 473 -9.85 -4.46 -35.68
C LYS A 473 -8.97 -4.00 -34.52
N TYR A 474 -9.21 -4.46 -33.29
CA TYR A 474 -8.41 -4.14 -32.11
C TYR A 474 -7.31 -5.17 -31.81
N ARG A 475 -7.20 -6.25 -32.58
CA ARG A 475 -6.14 -7.25 -32.44
C ARG A 475 -4.73 -6.65 -32.43
N PRO A 476 -4.37 -5.66 -33.27
CA PRO A 476 -3.06 -5.02 -33.22
C PRO A 476 -2.78 -4.31 -31.89
N VAL A 477 -3.80 -3.66 -31.29
CA VAL A 477 -3.68 -3.00 -29.99
C VAL A 477 -3.40 -4.04 -28.89
N MET A 478 -4.15 -5.12 -28.87
CA MET A 478 -3.94 -6.21 -27.90
C MET A 478 -2.55 -6.81 -28.02
N GLN A 479 -2.09 -7.07 -29.25
CA GLN A 479 -0.75 -7.62 -29.50
C GLN A 479 0.37 -6.68 -29.01
N GLU A 480 0.20 -5.37 -29.19
CA GLU A 480 1.17 -4.39 -28.71
C GLU A 480 1.20 -4.34 -27.19
N MET A 481 0.04 -4.31 -26.54
CA MET A 481 -0.06 -4.31 -25.07
C MET A 481 0.54 -5.57 -24.45
N LYS A 482 0.29 -6.74 -25.05
CA LYS A 482 0.84 -8.05 -24.61
C LYS A 482 2.37 -8.05 -24.52
N LYS A 483 3.08 -7.27 -25.34
CA LYS A 483 4.56 -7.19 -25.30
C LYS A 483 5.08 -6.66 -23.97
N SER A 484 4.27 -5.91 -23.22
CA SER A 484 4.64 -5.35 -21.92
C SER A 484 4.44 -6.32 -20.75
N ALA A 485 3.85 -7.48 -21.00
CA ALA A 485 3.68 -8.50 -19.98
C ALA A 485 4.97 -9.30 -19.74
N PRO A 486 5.22 -9.76 -18.51
CA PRO A 486 6.31 -10.70 -18.24
C PRO A 486 6.18 -11.98 -19.08
N LYS A 487 7.31 -12.48 -19.58
CA LYS A 487 7.34 -13.76 -20.31
C LYS A 487 7.22 -14.98 -19.39
N VAL A 488 7.63 -14.82 -18.16
CA VAL A 488 7.64 -15.86 -17.13
C VAL A 488 6.96 -15.34 -15.89
N PHE A 489 6.12 -16.16 -15.28
CA PHE A 489 5.47 -15.91 -14.00
C PHE A 489 6.05 -16.88 -12.97
N ALA A 490 6.62 -16.37 -11.90
CA ALA A 490 7.13 -17.18 -10.82
C ALA A 490 6.05 -18.14 -10.30
N PRO A 491 6.42 -19.34 -9.84
CA PRO A 491 5.47 -20.23 -9.16
C PRO A 491 4.93 -19.54 -7.90
N GLU A 492 3.67 -19.84 -7.58
CA GLU A 492 3.06 -19.34 -6.34
C GLU A 492 3.80 -19.93 -5.12
N VAL A 493 4.16 -19.08 -4.17
CA VAL A 493 4.70 -19.51 -2.88
C VAL A 493 3.56 -20.05 -1.99
N THR A 494 3.87 -21.00 -1.12
CA THR A 494 2.86 -21.69 -0.29
C THR A 494 3.15 -21.56 1.21
N SER A 495 4.15 -20.80 1.59
CA SER A 495 4.62 -20.64 2.98
C SER A 495 3.53 -20.16 3.95
N LYS A 496 2.58 -19.32 3.48
CA LYS A 496 1.41 -18.87 4.26
C LYS A 496 0.58 -20.03 4.83
N ASN A 497 0.55 -21.17 4.14
CA ASN A 497 -0.20 -22.35 4.58
C ASN A 497 0.51 -23.11 5.69
N GLU A 498 1.84 -22.98 5.77
CA GLU A 498 2.70 -23.69 6.71
C GLU A 498 3.07 -22.84 7.93
N LEU A 499 2.95 -21.54 7.84
CA LEU A 499 3.41 -20.60 8.84
C LEU A 499 2.27 -19.99 9.63
N LYS A 500 2.54 -19.69 10.89
CA LYS A 500 1.75 -18.79 11.75
C LYS A 500 2.63 -17.65 12.22
N LEU A 501 2.02 -16.48 12.35
CA LEU A 501 2.66 -15.35 12.97
C LEU A 501 2.59 -15.47 14.48
N VAL A 502 3.71 -15.32 15.16
CA VAL A 502 3.81 -15.28 16.62
C VAL A 502 4.24 -13.88 17.04
N VAL A 503 3.50 -13.30 17.96
CA VAL A 503 3.75 -11.97 18.51
C VAL A 503 4.13 -12.10 19.98
N GLU A 504 5.33 -11.64 20.36
CA GLU A 504 5.86 -11.68 21.71
C GLU A 504 6.36 -10.30 22.12
N GLY A 505 5.56 -9.59 22.93
CA GLY A 505 5.88 -8.19 23.27
C GLY A 505 5.98 -7.34 21.99
N ASP A 506 7.12 -6.67 21.81
CA ASP A 506 7.42 -5.83 20.63
C ASP A 506 8.06 -6.62 19.48
N SER A 507 8.22 -7.93 19.63
CA SER A 507 8.83 -8.78 18.62
C SER A 507 7.81 -9.68 17.94
N PHE A 508 8.12 -10.05 16.70
CA PHE A 508 7.29 -10.92 15.87
C PHE A 508 8.18 -11.90 15.13
N HIS A 509 7.70 -13.11 14.98
CA HIS A 509 8.39 -14.10 14.16
C HIS A 509 7.39 -15.07 13.53
N TRP A 510 7.84 -15.76 12.50
CA TRP A 510 7.07 -16.80 11.86
C TRP A 510 7.47 -18.17 12.37
N GLU A 511 6.51 -18.96 12.79
CA GLU A 511 6.71 -20.36 13.19
C GLU A 511 5.98 -21.30 12.22
N ARG A 512 6.53 -22.49 12.04
CA ARG A 512 5.79 -23.54 11.34
C ARG A 512 4.59 -23.97 12.18
N LYS A 513 3.42 -24.10 11.54
CA LYS A 513 2.24 -24.68 12.17
C LYS A 513 2.59 -26.10 12.60
N LYS A 514 2.28 -26.45 13.83
CA LYS A 514 2.35 -27.85 14.25
C LYS A 514 1.33 -28.62 13.43
N LYS A 515 1.75 -29.70 12.79
CA LYS A 515 0.88 -30.62 12.03
C LYS A 515 -0.12 -31.29 12.96
#